data_a049105b906c846dc1f3bb45fca66585
#
_entry.id   a049105b906c846dc1f3bb45fca66585
#
_cell.length_a   1.000
_cell.length_b   1.000
_cell.length_c   1.000
_cell.angle_alpha   90.00
_cell.angle_beta   90.00
_cell.angle_gamma   90.00
#
_symmetry.space_group_name_H-M   'P 1'
#
loop_
_entity.id
_entity.type
_entity.pdbx_description
1 polymer ?
#
loop_
_entity_poly.entity_id
_entity_poly.type
_entity_poly.pdbx_seq_one_letter_code
_entity_poly.pdbx_strand_id
1 'polypeptide(L)'
;MNTSHTINVAVLDDYQGVALSVADWSRVSERANITVFRDHLTDEDAVAERLAPFDIVCVMRERTSMPASLLKRLPRLKLIASTGSRNASIDLATAAERGVTVTHTGYTSTPTIELTWALILASTRHIASEAASVRSGGWQRSLGDDMAGKTLGIIGL
;
A
#
# COMPACT_ATOMS: atom_id res chain seq x y z
N MET A 1 20.81 23.75 25.82
CA MET A 1 20.80 22.29 25.61
C MET A 1 19.96 22.01 24.43
N ASN A 2 20.57 21.65 23.28
CA ASN A 2 19.86 21.35 22.07
C ASN A 2 19.31 19.91 22.20
N THR A 3 18.06 19.77 22.64
CA THR A 3 17.38 18.47 22.60
C THR A 3 17.19 18.13 21.12
N SER A 4 18.10 17.33 20.57
CA SER A 4 17.94 16.79 19.22
C SER A 4 16.63 16.02 19.20
N HIS A 5 15.61 16.63 18.59
CA HIS A 5 14.30 15.99 18.42
C HIS A 5 14.49 14.77 17.53
N THR A 6 14.24 13.59 18.07
CA THR A 6 14.29 12.35 17.30
C THR A 6 13.10 12.32 16.34
N ILE A 7 13.37 12.15 15.07
CA ILE A 7 12.33 12.05 14.00
C ILE A 7 11.59 10.72 14.16
N ASN A 8 10.26 10.77 14.14
CA ASN A 8 9.42 9.58 14.17
C ASN A 8 8.80 9.34 12.79
N VAL A 9 8.95 8.14 12.27
CA VAL A 9 8.44 7.69 10.97
C VAL A 9 7.38 6.62 11.20
N ALA A 10 6.17 6.82 10.66
CA ALA A 10 5.13 5.81 10.58
C ALA A 10 5.12 5.18 9.19
N VAL A 11 5.12 3.86 9.11
CA VAL A 11 4.85 3.11 7.89
C VAL A 11 3.50 2.45 8.05
N LEU A 12 2.52 2.81 7.21
CA LEU A 12 1.14 2.37 7.32
C LEU A 12 0.83 1.18 6.40
N ASP A 13 -0.16 0.38 6.81
CA ASP A 13 -0.79 -0.65 5.99
C ASP A 13 0.16 -1.73 5.46
N ASP A 14 1.23 -2.06 6.19
CA ASP A 14 2.15 -3.13 5.83
C ASP A 14 1.60 -4.50 6.22
N TYR A 15 0.50 -4.92 5.59
CA TYR A 15 -0.17 -6.18 5.88
C TYR A 15 0.73 -7.40 5.72
N GLN A 16 1.67 -7.34 4.80
CA GLN A 16 2.61 -8.44 4.53
C GLN A 16 3.80 -8.46 5.50
N GLY A 17 4.05 -7.35 6.20
CA GLY A 17 5.20 -7.21 7.10
C GLY A 17 6.53 -7.18 6.36
N VAL A 18 6.55 -6.57 5.17
CA VAL A 18 7.72 -6.57 4.27
C VAL A 18 8.39 -5.20 4.11
N ALA A 19 7.79 -4.13 4.62
CA ALA A 19 8.26 -2.76 4.38
C ALA A 19 9.75 -2.57 4.66
N LEU A 20 10.25 -3.11 5.76
CA LEU A 20 11.66 -2.98 6.14
C LEU A 20 12.60 -3.97 5.45
N SER A 21 12.07 -4.95 4.72
CA SER A 21 12.86 -5.97 4.01
C SER A 21 13.02 -5.70 2.52
N VAL A 22 12.11 -4.91 1.92
CA VAL A 22 12.10 -4.64 0.46
C VAL A 22 12.95 -3.42 0.07
N ALA A 23 13.46 -2.68 1.05
CA ALA A 23 14.33 -1.53 0.83
C ALA A 23 15.38 -1.42 1.94
N ASP A 24 16.49 -0.77 1.65
CA ASP A 24 17.50 -0.45 2.66
C ASP A 24 17.08 0.77 3.49
N TRP A 25 16.76 0.54 4.75
CA TRP A 25 16.37 1.56 5.72
C TRP A 25 17.51 1.99 6.65
N SER A 26 18.74 1.46 6.49
CA SER A 26 19.85 1.70 7.41
C SER A 26 20.08 3.20 7.64
N ARG A 27 20.16 3.99 6.59
CA ARG A 27 20.37 5.44 6.64
C ARG A 27 19.25 6.22 7.33
N VAL A 28 18.01 5.67 7.30
CA VAL A 28 16.85 6.27 7.97
C VAL A 28 16.86 5.90 9.44
N SER A 29 17.09 4.62 9.76
CA SER A 29 17.09 4.11 11.14
C SER A 29 18.22 4.69 12.01
N GLU A 30 19.30 5.17 11.41
CA GLU A 30 20.35 5.91 12.13
C GLU A 30 19.87 7.29 12.66
N ARG A 31 18.79 7.84 12.09
CA ARG A 31 18.32 9.22 12.34
C ARG A 31 16.90 9.32 12.82
N ALA A 32 16.13 8.24 12.74
CA ALA A 32 14.71 8.23 13.02
C ALA A 32 14.25 6.92 13.66
N ASN A 33 13.22 7.01 14.48
CA ASN A 33 12.50 5.86 14.98
C ASN A 33 11.45 5.47 13.95
N ILE A 34 11.48 4.23 13.47
CA ILE A 34 10.53 3.71 12.48
C ILE A 34 9.53 2.80 13.19
N THR A 35 8.25 3.11 13.05
CA THR A 35 7.15 2.28 13.52
C THR A 35 6.35 1.77 12.34
N VAL A 36 6.17 0.46 12.24
CA VAL A 36 5.41 -0.18 11.16
C VAL A 36 4.06 -0.64 11.70
N PHE A 37 2.99 -0.18 11.08
CA PHE A 37 1.62 -0.59 11.37
C PHE A 37 1.16 -1.60 10.32
N ARG A 38 0.79 -2.80 10.78
CA ARG A 38 0.33 -3.91 9.93
C ARG A 38 -1.18 -4.02 9.85
N ASP A 39 -1.87 -3.25 10.67
CA ASP A 39 -3.33 -3.11 10.70
C ASP A 39 -3.77 -1.87 9.93
N HIS A 40 -5.07 -1.79 9.66
CA HIS A 40 -5.70 -0.64 9.04
C HIS A 40 -6.72 -0.03 9.98
N LEU A 41 -6.72 1.30 10.10
CA LEU A 41 -7.74 2.06 10.80
C LEU A 41 -8.65 2.76 9.78
N THR A 42 -9.95 2.60 9.95
CA THR A 42 -10.96 3.26 9.10
C THR A 42 -11.52 4.54 9.74
N ASP A 43 -11.44 4.65 11.07
CA ASP A 43 -11.91 5.81 11.80
C ASP A 43 -10.87 6.93 11.78
N GLU A 44 -11.25 8.12 11.33
CA GLU A 44 -10.35 9.27 11.20
C GLU A 44 -9.80 9.75 12.54
N ASP A 45 -10.60 9.65 13.61
CA ASP A 45 -10.15 10.06 14.95
C ASP A 45 -9.04 9.14 15.45
N ALA A 46 -9.20 7.84 15.29
CA ALA A 46 -8.19 6.85 15.62
C ALA A 46 -6.92 7.01 14.77
N VAL A 47 -7.06 7.32 13.48
CA VAL A 47 -5.91 7.60 12.60
C VAL A 47 -5.17 8.86 13.07
N ALA A 48 -5.89 9.93 13.42
CA ALA A 48 -5.30 11.16 13.90
C ALA A 48 -4.54 10.96 15.22
N GLU A 49 -5.11 10.22 16.17
CA GLU A 49 -4.46 9.87 17.44
C GLU A 49 -3.18 9.06 17.20
N ARG A 50 -3.27 8.03 16.34
CA ARG A 50 -2.11 7.20 15.96
C ARG A 50 -0.98 8.03 15.36
N LEU A 51 -1.31 8.96 14.45
CA LEU A 51 -0.32 9.71 13.68
C LEU A 51 0.18 10.98 14.34
N ALA A 52 -0.48 11.47 15.40
CA ALA A 52 -0.10 12.70 16.10
C ALA A 52 1.39 12.78 16.53
N PRO A 53 2.07 11.69 16.98
CA PRO A 53 3.47 11.73 17.39
C PRO A 53 4.48 11.65 16.22
N PHE A 54 4.04 11.48 14.98
CA PHE A 54 4.94 11.24 13.84
C PHE A 54 5.23 12.50 13.03
N ASP A 55 6.49 12.61 12.59
CA ASP A 55 6.98 13.68 11.73
C ASP A 55 6.88 13.30 10.25
N ILE A 56 6.95 12.00 9.95
CA ILE A 56 6.93 11.42 8.60
C ILE A 56 5.92 10.28 8.57
N VAL A 57 5.10 10.24 7.53
CA VAL A 57 4.16 9.14 7.29
C VAL A 57 4.40 8.55 5.90
N CYS A 58 4.66 7.24 5.85
CA CYS A 58 4.73 6.47 4.63
C CYS A 58 3.37 5.80 4.39
N VAL A 59 2.69 6.17 3.30
CA VAL A 59 1.38 5.63 2.93
C VAL A 59 1.50 4.65 1.76
N MET A 60 0.74 3.57 1.84
CA MET A 60 0.66 2.56 0.80
C MET A 60 -0.50 2.90 -0.15
N ARG A 61 -0.19 3.67 -1.22
CA ARG A 61 -1.19 4.14 -2.18
C ARG A 61 -2.39 4.78 -1.47
N GLU A 62 -3.60 4.52 -1.92
CA GLU A 62 -4.86 5.07 -1.40
C GLU A 62 -5.45 4.26 -0.23
N ARG A 63 -4.69 3.38 0.44
CA ARG A 63 -5.21 2.55 1.54
C ARG A 63 -5.67 3.39 2.73
N THR A 64 -4.81 4.26 3.24
CA THR A 64 -5.18 5.26 4.25
C THR A 64 -5.32 6.62 3.61
N SER A 65 -6.50 7.21 3.70
CA SER A 65 -6.78 8.57 3.21
C SER A 65 -6.13 9.62 4.08
N MET A 66 -5.64 10.69 3.45
CA MET A 66 -5.03 11.84 4.11
C MET A 66 -5.79 13.13 3.72
N PRO A 67 -7.09 13.25 4.09
CA PRO A 67 -7.92 14.41 3.76
C PRO A 67 -7.50 15.66 4.55
N ALA A 68 -8.02 16.82 4.15
CA ALA A 68 -7.76 18.09 4.81
C ALA A 68 -8.10 18.08 6.31
N SER A 69 -9.18 17.38 6.71
CA SER A 69 -9.60 17.21 8.11
C SER A 69 -8.52 16.52 8.94
N LEU A 70 -7.98 15.41 8.44
CA LEU A 70 -6.92 14.66 9.10
C LEU A 70 -5.62 15.46 9.14
N LEU A 71 -5.20 16.01 7.98
CA LEU A 71 -3.93 16.75 7.89
C LEU A 71 -3.87 17.91 8.90
N LYS A 72 -4.97 18.65 9.11
CA LYS A 72 -5.04 19.74 10.10
C LYS A 72 -4.82 19.29 11.54
N ARG A 73 -5.00 18.03 11.85
CA ARG A 73 -4.87 17.42 13.18
C ARG A 73 -3.48 16.83 13.46
N LEU A 74 -2.56 16.87 12.49
CA LEU A 74 -1.21 16.27 12.59
C LEU A 74 -0.13 17.37 12.71
N PRO A 75 -0.01 18.03 13.87
CA PRO A 75 0.83 19.24 13.99
C PRO A 75 2.32 18.99 13.76
N ARG A 76 2.78 17.76 13.92
CA ARG A 76 4.20 17.37 13.75
C ARG A 76 4.55 16.93 12.34
N LEU A 77 3.54 16.62 11.52
CA LEU A 77 3.74 16.06 10.20
C LEU A 77 4.47 17.05 9.27
N LYS A 78 5.56 16.58 8.67
CA LYS A 78 6.43 17.34 7.74
C LYS A 78 6.56 16.71 6.38
N LEU A 79 6.39 15.38 6.31
CA LEU A 79 6.58 14.63 5.07
C LEU A 79 5.56 13.49 4.97
N ILE A 80 4.94 13.37 3.81
CA ILE A 80 4.19 12.18 3.39
C ILE A 80 4.96 11.53 2.24
N ALA A 81 5.39 10.29 2.42
CA ALA A 81 5.99 9.47 1.37
C ALA A 81 4.95 8.47 0.86
N SER A 82 4.44 8.67 -0.35
CA SER A 82 3.43 7.80 -0.95
C SER A 82 4.05 6.81 -1.92
N THR A 83 3.69 5.54 -1.82
CA THR A 83 4.06 4.56 -2.85
C THR A 83 3.21 4.76 -4.10
N GLY A 84 3.83 4.61 -5.28
CA GLY A 84 3.20 4.85 -6.58
C GLY A 84 3.36 6.30 -7.06
N SER A 85 3.05 6.54 -8.33
CA SER A 85 3.28 7.84 -9.01
C SER A 85 2.24 8.90 -8.67
N ARG A 86 1.09 8.51 -8.14
CA ARG A 86 -0.02 9.40 -7.74
C ARG A 86 -0.75 8.80 -6.55
N ASN A 87 -1.36 9.67 -5.76
CA ASN A 87 -2.25 9.27 -4.68
C ASN A 87 -3.38 10.31 -4.56
N ALA A 88 -4.57 9.95 -5.04
CA ALA A 88 -5.74 10.83 -5.04
C ALA A 88 -6.37 11.01 -3.65
N SER A 89 -5.97 10.20 -2.67
CA SER A 89 -6.50 10.28 -1.30
C SER A 89 -5.75 11.27 -0.40
N ILE A 90 -4.73 11.98 -0.94
CA ILE A 90 -3.99 13.01 -0.20
C ILE A 90 -4.48 14.38 -0.66
N ASP A 91 -4.91 15.22 0.28
CA ASP A 91 -5.23 16.64 0.01
C ASP A 91 -3.93 17.44 -0.12
N LEU A 92 -3.46 17.59 -1.37
CA LEU A 92 -2.21 18.27 -1.68
C LEU A 92 -2.26 19.77 -1.35
N ALA A 93 -3.43 20.39 -1.45
CA ALA A 93 -3.59 21.81 -1.15
C ALA A 93 -3.37 22.07 0.34
N THR A 94 -4.07 21.34 1.19
CA THR A 94 -3.88 21.42 2.65
C THR A 94 -2.47 21.01 3.08
N ALA A 95 -1.87 19.98 2.44
CA ALA A 95 -0.49 19.61 2.71
C ALA A 95 0.47 20.77 2.46
N ALA A 96 0.34 21.45 1.30
CA ALA A 96 1.16 22.60 0.94
C ALA A 96 0.94 23.78 1.89
N GLU A 97 -0.30 24.14 2.23
CA GLU A 97 -0.64 25.20 3.19
C GLU A 97 0.01 24.97 4.57
N ARG A 98 0.14 23.72 4.96
CA ARG A 98 0.75 23.32 6.24
C ARG A 98 2.26 23.12 6.18
N GLY A 99 2.89 23.32 5.00
CA GLY A 99 4.31 23.06 4.80
C GLY A 99 4.68 21.58 4.85
N VAL A 100 3.73 20.68 4.62
CA VAL A 100 3.97 19.24 4.54
C VAL A 100 4.40 18.88 3.13
N THR A 101 5.62 18.36 2.99
CA THR A 101 6.13 17.86 1.71
C THR A 101 5.44 16.53 1.37
N VAL A 102 5.01 16.36 0.11
CA VAL A 102 4.48 15.09 -0.40
C VAL A 102 5.40 14.57 -1.49
N THR A 103 5.88 13.34 -1.33
CA THR A 103 6.74 12.66 -2.30
C THR A 103 6.10 11.37 -2.78
N HIS A 104 6.50 10.93 -3.98
CA HIS A 104 5.99 9.74 -4.63
C HIS A 104 7.14 8.85 -5.08
N THR A 105 6.88 7.53 -5.15
CA THR A 105 7.81 6.58 -5.74
C THR A 105 7.52 6.38 -7.23
N GLY A 106 8.42 5.68 -7.92
CA GLY A 106 8.16 5.19 -9.26
C GLY A 106 7.00 4.18 -9.29
N TYR A 107 6.59 3.79 -10.51
CA TYR A 107 5.55 2.82 -10.75
C TYR A 107 6.00 1.82 -11.84
N THR A 108 5.62 0.56 -11.65
CA THR A 108 5.72 -0.47 -12.68
C THR A 108 4.38 -1.19 -12.81
N SER A 109 3.93 -1.41 -14.04
CA SER A 109 2.70 -2.14 -14.36
C SER A 109 2.89 -3.66 -14.42
N THR A 110 4.13 -4.12 -14.51
CA THR A 110 4.45 -5.55 -14.72
C THR A 110 3.73 -6.50 -13.74
N PRO A 111 3.79 -6.28 -12.41
CA PRO A 111 3.11 -7.19 -11.47
C PRO A 111 1.60 -7.25 -11.66
N THR A 112 0.97 -6.12 -12.01
CA THR A 112 -0.47 -6.05 -12.28
C THR A 112 -0.83 -6.82 -13.55
N ILE A 113 -0.04 -6.68 -14.60
CA ILE A 113 -0.24 -7.39 -15.88
C ILE A 113 -0.09 -8.90 -15.66
N GLU A 114 0.98 -9.32 -14.99
CA GLU A 114 1.24 -10.74 -14.71
C GLU A 114 0.14 -11.37 -13.85
N LEU A 115 -0.30 -10.69 -12.79
CA LEU A 115 -1.40 -11.17 -11.96
C LEU A 115 -2.72 -11.26 -12.75
N THR A 116 -2.98 -10.29 -13.64
CA THR A 116 -4.18 -10.31 -14.49
C THR A 116 -4.19 -11.57 -15.38
N TRP A 117 -3.08 -11.88 -16.05
CA TRP A 117 -2.97 -13.10 -16.84
C TRP A 117 -3.06 -14.36 -15.99
N ALA A 118 -2.42 -14.38 -14.81
CA ALA A 118 -2.52 -15.51 -13.89
C ALA A 118 -3.96 -15.78 -13.46
N LEU A 119 -4.74 -14.73 -13.13
CA LEU A 119 -6.15 -14.87 -12.75
C LEU A 119 -7.03 -15.31 -13.91
N ILE A 120 -6.83 -14.78 -15.12
CA ILE A 120 -7.57 -15.20 -16.33
C ILE A 120 -7.34 -16.70 -16.56
N LEU A 121 -6.09 -17.14 -16.61
CA LEU A 121 -5.75 -18.54 -16.85
C LEU A 121 -6.21 -19.45 -15.71
N ALA A 122 -6.07 -19.02 -14.46
CA ALA A 122 -6.53 -19.78 -13.31
C ALA A 122 -8.05 -19.97 -13.31
N SER A 123 -8.80 -18.95 -13.72
CA SER A 123 -10.25 -19.00 -13.81
C SER A 123 -10.71 -19.95 -14.93
N THR A 124 -10.19 -19.75 -16.14
CA THR A 124 -10.58 -20.56 -17.31
C THR A 124 -10.17 -22.02 -17.23
N ARG A 125 -9.10 -22.32 -16.50
CA ARG A 125 -8.59 -23.69 -16.25
C ARG A 125 -9.05 -24.28 -14.93
N HIS A 126 -9.90 -23.58 -14.16
CA HIS A 126 -10.43 -24.02 -12.87
C HIS A 126 -9.35 -24.38 -11.84
N ILE A 127 -8.17 -23.72 -11.88
CA ILE A 127 -6.99 -24.11 -11.09
C ILE A 127 -7.30 -24.18 -9.59
N ALA A 128 -8.06 -23.24 -9.04
CA ALA A 128 -8.37 -23.22 -7.61
C ALA A 128 -9.18 -24.43 -7.16
N SER A 129 -10.22 -24.82 -7.90
CA SER A 129 -11.07 -25.96 -7.58
C SER A 129 -10.36 -27.30 -7.81
N GLU A 130 -9.57 -27.39 -8.88
CA GLU A 130 -8.78 -28.59 -9.18
C GLU A 130 -7.68 -28.80 -8.11
N ALA A 131 -6.98 -27.72 -7.71
CA ALA A 131 -6.01 -27.78 -6.63
C ALA A 131 -6.65 -28.20 -5.28
N ALA A 132 -7.85 -27.70 -4.98
CA ALA A 132 -8.59 -28.13 -3.77
C ALA A 132 -8.98 -29.62 -3.85
N SER A 133 -9.44 -30.09 -5.02
CA SER A 133 -9.75 -31.51 -5.23
C SER A 133 -8.54 -32.42 -4.98
N VAL A 134 -7.39 -32.08 -5.56
CA VAL A 134 -6.15 -32.86 -5.38
C VAL A 134 -5.70 -32.89 -3.92
N ARG A 135 -5.73 -31.73 -3.22
CA ARG A 135 -5.38 -31.65 -1.80
C ARG A 135 -6.29 -32.50 -0.89
N SER A 136 -7.55 -32.71 -1.30
CA SER A 136 -8.50 -33.58 -0.59
C SER A 136 -8.42 -35.04 -0.99
N GLY A 137 -7.40 -35.47 -1.73
CA GLY A 137 -7.21 -36.85 -2.19
C GLY A 137 -7.99 -37.22 -3.43
N GLY A 138 -8.61 -36.26 -4.10
CA GLY A 138 -9.30 -36.44 -5.38
C GLY A 138 -8.37 -36.27 -6.58
N TRP A 139 -8.97 -36.16 -7.75
CA TRP A 139 -8.30 -35.95 -9.04
C TRP A 139 -9.03 -34.87 -9.83
N GLN A 140 -8.62 -34.64 -11.06
CA GLN A 140 -9.25 -33.69 -11.98
C GLN A 140 -10.76 -33.96 -12.12
N ARG A 141 -11.58 -32.92 -12.00
CA ARG A 141 -13.06 -33.00 -12.02
C ARG A 141 -13.69 -32.23 -13.17
N SER A 142 -12.95 -31.28 -13.74
CA SER A 142 -13.48 -30.42 -14.79
C SER A 142 -12.56 -30.35 -16.00
N LEU A 143 -13.13 -29.92 -17.12
CA LEU A 143 -12.38 -29.50 -18.29
C LEU A 143 -12.34 -27.97 -18.30
N GLY A 144 -11.15 -27.41 -18.49
CA GLY A 144 -11.00 -25.97 -18.65
C GLY A 144 -11.27 -25.52 -20.08
N ASP A 145 -11.50 -24.23 -20.25
CA ASP A 145 -11.65 -23.59 -21.55
C ASP A 145 -10.30 -23.18 -22.13
N ASP A 146 -10.16 -23.35 -23.45
CA ASP A 146 -9.03 -22.78 -24.19
C ASP A 146 -9.26 -21.28 -24.43
N MET A 147 -8.19 -20.50 -24.30
CA MET A 147 -8.22 -19.06 -24.53
C MET A 147 -8.00 -18.69 -26.01
N ALA A 148 -7.47 -19.62 -26.81
CA ALA A 148 -7.22 -19.41 -28.23
C ALA A 148 -8.51 -19.04 -28.96
N GLY A 149 -8.48 -17.96 -29.73
CA GLY A 149 -9.64 -17.47 -30.48
C GLY A 149 -10.73 -16.77 -29.63
N LYS A 150 -10.56 -16.62 -28.34
CA LYS A 150 -11.50 -15.86 -27.49
C LYS A 150 -11.20 -14.36 -27.54
N THR A 151 -12.18 -13.55 -27.18
CA THR A 151 -12.06 -12.11 -27.06
C THR A 151 -11.97 -11.72 -25.59
N LEU A 152 -10.96 -10.93 -25.24
CA LEU A 152 -10.80 -10.35 -23.90
C LEU A 152 -11.37 -8.93 -23.88
N GLY A 153 -12.39 -8.70 -23.07
CA GLY A 153 -12.87 -7.35 -22.75
C GLY A 153 -12.14 -6.78 -21.53
N ILE A 154 -11.64 -5.54 -21.62
CA ILE A 154 -10.95 -4.87 -20.53
C ILE A 154 -11.70 -3.57 -20.22
N ILE A 155 -11.99 -3.33 -18.93
CA ILE A 155 -12.59 -2.09 -18.42
C ILE A 155 -11.57 -1.39 -17.54
N GLY A 156 -11.39 -0.08 -17.74
CA GLY A 156 -10.47 0.72 -16.90
C GLY A 156 -9.00 0.68 -17.36
N LEU A 157 -8.79 0.66 -18.66
CA LEU A 157 -7.45 0.86 -19.25
C LEU A 157 -6.98 2.31 -19.05
#